data_cdf855fcea90700989b7440dea719cdd
#
_entry.id   cdf855fcea90700989b7440dea719cdd
#
_cell.length_a   1.000
_cell.length_b   1.000
_cell.length_c   1.000
_cell.angle_alpha   90.00
_cell.angle_beta   90.00
_cell.angle_gamma   90.00
#
_symmetry.space_group_name_H-M   'P 1'
#
loop_
_entity.id
_entity.type
_entity.pdbx_description
1 polymer ?
#
loop_
_entity_poly.entity_id
_entity_poly.type
_entity_poly.pdbx_seq_one_letter_code
_entity_poly.pdbx_strand_id
1 'polypeptide(L)'
;MSNQLEQLRQYTTVVADTGDIDAIARYRPVDATTNPSLLLKATELPAYAPLIDEAVQWAKGQSASRERQLIDAGDYLAVAAGRRISELVPGRVSTEVDARLSFDTHATIAKAERLIGMYEAAGVTRERILIKIASTWEGIRAAETLERRGIQCNLTLLFSFEQAVACAEAGVYLISPFVGRIMDWYVANTSTKTYAPEEDPGVKSVRRIYDWYKQHGFDTVVMGASFRNLGQIQALAGCDRLTISPDLLEKLEATSEPLPRALQDDGKREARVPALDEAGFRWGHNEDAMATEKLADGIRKFAADQRKLEAMLAGRL
;
A
#
# COMPACT_ATOMS: atom_id res chain seq x y z
N MET A 1 13.53 -28.00 -10.21
CA MET A 1 12.28 -27.74 -9.47
C MET A 1 12.06 -26.23 -9.50
N SER A 2 10.82 -25.76 -9.63
CA SER A 2 10.53 -24.31 -9.58
C SER A 2 10.81 -23.77 -8.16
N ASN A 3 11.37 -22.59 -8.06
CA ASN A 3 11.57 -21.93 -6.76
C ASN A 3 10.25 -21.44 -6.15
N GLN A 4 10.27 -21.02 -4.89
CA GLN A 4 9.04 -20.60 -4.21
C GLN A 4 8.42 -19.33 -4.79
N LEU A 5 9.19 -18.43 -5.41
CA LEU A 5 8.64 -17.26 -6.10
C LEU A 5 7.80 -17.69 -7.32
N GLU A 6 8.26 -18.64 -8.10
CA GLU A 6 7.53 -19.19 -9.24
C GLU A 6 6.29 -19.99 -8.79
N GLN A 7 6.40 -20.74 -7.70
CA GLN A 7 5.27 -21.46 -7.12
C GLN A 7 4.19 -20.48 -6.60
N LEU A 8 4.60 -19.41 -5.90
CA LEU A 8 3.68 -18.40 -5.39
C LEU A 8 2.87 -17.73 -6.51
N ARG A 9 3.51 -17.44 -7.63
CA ARG A 9 2.86 -16.82 -8.81
C ARG A 9 1.74 -17.65 -9.42
N GLN A 10 1.64 -18.93 -9.08
CA GLN A 10 0.57 -19.81 -9.61
C GLN A 10 -0.81 -19.51 -9.00
N TYR A 11 -0.84 -18.89 -7.82
CA TYR A 11 -2.09 -18.65 -7.08
C TYR A 11 -2.16 -17.31 -6.31
N THR A 12 -1.13 -16.50 -6.40
CA THR A 12 -1.07 -15.17 -5.80
C THR A 12 -0.45 -14.18 -6.78
N THR A 13 -1.07 -13.04 -6.98
CA THR A 13 -0.44 -11.96 -7.73
C THR A 13 0.70 -11.36 -6.90
N VAL A 14 1.92 -11.50 -7.40
CA VAL A 14 3.12 -10.95 -6.75
C VAL A 14 3.27 -9.48 -7.12
N VAL A 15 3.38 -8.64 -6.11
CA VAL A 15 3.55 -7.19 -6.19
C VAL A 15 4.89 -6.82 -5.57
N ALA A 16 5.63 -5.87 -6.16
CA ALA A 16 6.87 -5.37 -5.57
C ALA A 16 6.60 -4.19 -4.62
N ASP A 17 7.13 -4.27 -3.41
CA ASP A 17 7.10 -3.19 -2.41
C ASP A 17 8.43 -2.44 -2.42
N THR A 18 8.63 -1.59 -3.45
CA THR A 18 9.87 -0.85 -3.65
C THR A 18 9.72 0.28 -4.67
N GLY A 19 10.56 1.32 -4.53
CA GLY A 19 10.80 2.30 -5.57
C GLY A 19 12.05 1.99 -6.43
N ASP A 20 12.76 0.89 -6.17
CA ASP A 20 13.95 0.49 -6.91
C ASP A 20 13.56 -0.08 -8.28
N ILE A 21 13.83 0.70 -9.33
CA ILE A 21 13.50 0.39 -10.71
C ILE A 21 14.22 -0.88 -11.19
N ASP A 22 15.49 -1.08 -10.78
CA ASP A 22 16.29 -2.23 -11.19
C ASP A 22 15.77 -3.51 -10.54
N ALA A 23 15.36 -3.45 -9.27
CA ALA A 23 14.73 -4.57 -8.58
C ALA A 23 13.39 -4.94 -9.23
N ILE A 24 12.57 -3.96 -9.62
CA ILE A 24 11.31 -4.20 -10.34
C ILE A 24 11.58 -4.89 -11.68
N ALA A 25 12.55 -4.41 -12.45
CA ALA A 25 12.91 -5.02 -13.74
C ALA A 25 13.42 -6.46 -13.57
N ARG A 26 14.19 -6.75 -12.50
CA ARG A 26 14.70 -8.09 -12.18
C ARG A 26 13.57 -9.08 -11.86
N TYR A 27 12.72 -8.73 -10.91
CA TYR A 27 11.69 -9.67 -10.39
C TYR A 27 10.42 -9.71 -11.21
N ARG A 28 10.20 -8.78 -12.13
CA ARG A 28 9.02 -8.73 -13.02
C ARG A 28 7.70 -8.97 -12.30
N PRO A 29 7.37 -8.16 -11.27
CA PRO A 29 6.08 -8.28 -10.60
C PRO A 29 4.94 -7.87 -11.54
N VAL A 30 3.71 -8.22 -11.17
CA VAL A 30 2.53 -7.78 -11.92
C VAL A 30 2.22 -6.32 -11.62
N ASP A 31 2.29 -5.93 -10.36
CA ASP A 31 2.05 -4.56 -9.87
C ASP A 31 3.24 -4.10 -9.01
N ALA A 32 3.25 -2.80 -8.69
CA ALA A 32 4.21 -2.24 -7.73
C ALA A 32 3.55 -1.27 -6.78
N THR A 33 4.06 -1.21 -5.55
CA THR A 33 3.63 -0.24 -4.53
C THR A 33 4.78 0.66 -4.11
N THR A 34 4.48 1.94 -3.99
CA THR A 34 5.35 2.93 -3.37
C THR A 34 4.70 3.52 -2.12
N ASN A 35 5.47 4.26 -1.36
CA ASN A 35 5.04 5.07 -0.23
C ASN A 35 6.12 6.15 0.02
N PRO A 36 5.88 7.16 0.90
CA PRO A 36 6.85 8.22 1.14
C PRO A 36 8.24 7.71 1.56
N SER A 37 8.31 6.67 2.38
CA SER A 37 9.58 6.09 2.83
C SER A 37 10.36 5.42 1.69
N LEU A 38 9.65 4.67 0.84
CA LEU A 38 10.24 4.00 -0.32
C LEU A 38 10.69 5.02 -1.39
N LEU A 39 9.89 6.07 -1.60
CA LEU A 39 10.24 7.14 -2.52
C LEU A 39 11.48 7.90 -2.02
N LEU A 40 11.52 8.26 -0.73
CA LEU A 40 12.69 8.90 -0.12
C LEU A 40 13.95 8.05 -0.30
N LYS A 41 13.88 6.76 0.01
CA LYS A 41 15.01 5.83 -0.19
C LYS A 41 15.42 5.74 -1.66
N ALA A 42 14.46 5.71 -2.57
CA ALA A 42 14.74 5.62 -4.01
C ALA A 42 15.47 6.88 -4.54
N THR A 43 15.27 8.06 -3.92
CA THR A 43 16.00 9.27 -4.32
C THR A 43 17.51 9.19 -4.11
N GLU A 44 17.99 8.23 -3.33
CA GLU A 44 19.42 7.96 -3.15
C GLU A 44 20.03 7.17 -4.32
N LEU A 45 19.20 6.56 -5.17
CA LEU A 45 19.64 5.77 -6.32
C LEU A 45 19.98 6.70 -7.51
N PRO A 46 21.08 6.43 -8.25
CA PRO A 46 21.49 7.25 -9.40
C PRO A 46 20.39 7.43 -10.46
N ALA A 47 19.53 6.42 -10.64
CA ALA A 47 18.42 6.46 -11.60
C ALA A 47 17.37 7.55 -11.28
N TYR A 48 17.31 8.04 -10.05
CA TYR A 48 16.37 9.10 -9.63
C TYR A 48 16.91 10.52 -9.78
N ALA A 49 18.22 10.70 -9.96
CA ALA A 49 18.80 12.05 -10.09
C ALA A 49 18.15 12.88 -11.23
N PRO A 50 17.93 12.35 -12.45
CA PRO A 50 17.22 13.07 -13.50
C PRO A 50 15.78 13.42 -13.13
N LEU A 51 15.05 12.50 -12.48
CA LEU A 51 13.65 12.73 -12.09
C LEU A 51 13.53 13.84 -11.03
N ILE A 52 14.51 13.94 -10.13
CA ILE A 52 14.57 15.01 -9.13
C ILE A 52 14.82 16.35 -9.81
N ASP A 53 15.76 16.41 -10.75
CA ASP A 53 16.08 17.64 -11.47
C ASP A 53 14.90 18.12 -12.34
N GLU A 54 14.20 17.18 -13.01
CA GLU A 54 12.97 17.47 -13.75
C GLU A 54 11.86 18.00 -12.84
N ALA A 55 11.65 17.38 -11.66
CA ALA A 55 10.65 17.80 -10.71
C ALA A 55 10.89 19.23 -10.22
N VAL A 56 12.14 19.56 -9.90
CA VAL A 56 12.55 20.91 -9.47
C VAL A 56 12.35 21.94 -10.58
N GLN A 57 12.78 21.63 -11.81
CA GLN A 57 12.62 22.54 -12.94
C GLN A 57 11.14 22.78 -13.27
N TRP A 58 10.34 21.72 -13.30
CA TRP A 58 8.91 21.82 -13.55
C TRP A 58 8.21 22.68 -12.49
N ALA A 59 8.50 22.45 -11.22
CA ALA A 59 7.89 23.18 -10.11
C ALA A 59 8.20 24.67 -10.13
N LYS A 60 9.44 25.06 -10.50
CA LYS A 60 9.84 26.47 -10.68
C LYS A 60 8.98 27.19 -11.71
N GLY A 61 8.51 26.48 -12.74
CA GLY A 61 7.63 27.00 -13.76
C GLY A 61 6.16 27.13 -13.36
N GLN A 62 5.71 26.48 -12.27
CA GLN A 62 4.29 26.44 -11.89
C GLN A 62 3.84 27.61 -11.00
N SER A 63 4.71 28.12 -10.15
CA SER A 63 4.36 29.14 -9.16
C SER A 63 5.59 29.98 -8.76
N ALA A 64 5.35 31.25 -8.37
CA ALA A 64 6.37 32.07 -7.74
C ALA A 64 6.51 31.77 -6.22
N SER A 65 5.53 31.12 -5.61
CA SER A 65 5.56 30.74 -4.20
C SER A 65 6.47 29.52 -3.99
N ARG A 66 7.50 29.68 -3.16
CA ARG A 66 8.42 28.59 -2.82
C ARG A 66 7.71 27.43 -2.11
N GLU A 67 6.75 27.72 -1.25
CA GLU A 67 5.93 26.70 -0.60
C GLU A 67 5.14 25.89 -1.62
N ARG A 68 4.53 26.56 -2.59
CA ARG A 68 3.81 25.89 -3.68
C ARG A 68 4.75 25.09 -4.57
N GLN A 69 5.91 25.63 -4.92
CA GLN A 69 6.92 24.90 -5.69
C GLN A 69 7.35 23.62 -5.00
N LEU A 70 7.48 23.64 -3.68
CA LEU A 70 7.86 22.44 -2.91
C LEU A 70 6.81 21.33 -2.99
N ILE A 71 5.53 21.70 -2.83
CA ILE A 71 4.40 20.74 -3.01
C ILE A 71 4.38 20.20 -4.43
N ASP A 72 4.52 21.07 -5.41
CA ASP A 72 4.50 20.71 -6.84
C ASP A 72 5.66 19.81 -7.23
N ALA A 73 6.87 20.06 -6.69
CA ALA A 73 8.03 19.20 -6.92
C ALA A 73 7.84 17.79 -6.31
N GLY A 74 7.27 17.70 -5.12
CA GLY A 74 6.96 16.42 -4.48
C GLY A 74 5.93 15.60 -5.26
N ASP A 75 4.84 16.26 -5.69
CA ASP A 75 3.80 15.62 -6.51
C ASP A 75 4.37 15.15 -7.86
N TYR A 76 5.17 15.99 -8.53
CA TYR A 76 5.81 15.64 -9.79
C TYR A 76 6.75 14.44 -9.63
N LEU A 77 7.60 14.45 -8.62
CA LEU A 77 8.53 13.34 -8.39
C LEU A 77 7.81 12.02 -8.13
N ALA A 78 6.73 12.04 -7.35
CA ALA A 78 5.91 10.85 -7.10
C ALA A 78 5.29 10.31 -8.40
N VAL A 79 4.74 11.20 -9.23
CA VAL A 79 4.16 10.84 -10.53
C VAL A 79 5.23 10.37 -11.53
N ALA A 80 6.38 11.03 -11.61
CA ALA A 80 7.47 10.64 -12.50
C ALA A 80 8.04 9.26 -12.13
N ALA A 81 8.22 8.99 -10.83
CA ALA A 81 8.61 7.68 -10.34
C ALA A 81 7.57 6.60 -10.68
N GLY A 82 6.29 6.87 -10.39
CA GLY A 82 5.20 5.94 -10.68
C GLY A 82 5.03 5.69 -12.18
N ARG A 83 5.18 6.71 -13.03
CA ARG A 83 5.21 6.57 -14.48
C ARG A 83 6.34 5.63 -14.91
N ARG A 84 7.57 5.86 -14.42
CA ARG A 84 8.72 5.01 -14.76
C ARG A 84 8.50 3.56 -14.36
N ILE A 85 7.93 3.32 -13.17
CA ILE A 85 7.56 2.00 -12.70
C ILE A 85 6.46 1.38 -13.58
N SER A 86 5.47 2.16 -14.01
CA SER A 86 4.38 1.67 -14.87
C SER A 86 4.83 1.17 -16.24
N GLU A 87 6.00 1.61 -16.73
CA GLU A 87 6.63 1.10 -17.95
C GLU A 87 7.20 -0.32 -17.75
N LEU A 88 7.46 -0.74 -16.51
CA LEU A 88 8.11 -2.02 -16.16
C LEU A 88 7.12 -3.09 -15.70
N VAL A 89 5.95 -2.70 -15.19
CA VAL A 89 4.94 -3.64 -14.70
C VAL A 89 3.74 -3.68 -15.65
N PRO A 90 3.15 -4.86 -15.91
CA PRO A 90 1.97 -4.96 -16.78
C PRO A 90 0.68 -4.45 -16.12
N GLY A 91 0.63 -4.44 -14.80
CA GLY A 91 -0.54 -4.08 -14.01
C GLY A 91 -0.53 -2.64 -13.52
N ARG A 92 -0.73 -2.43 -12.22
CA ARG A 92 -0.95 -1.12 -11.60
C ARG A 92 0.21 -0.67 -10.71
N VAL A 93 0.34 0.63 -10.56
CA VAL A 93 1.26 1.26 -9.59
C VAL A 93 0.43 1.97 -8.52
N SER A 94 0.76 1.74 -7.25
CA SER A 94 0.16 2.49 -6.14
C SER A 94 1.01 3.71 -5.81
N THR A 95 0.39 4.90 -5.86
CA THR A 95 1.00 6.19 -5.48
C THR A 95 0.24 6.77 -4.31
N GLU A 96 0.95 7.06 -3.21
CA GLU A 96 0.34 7.46 -1.95
C GLU A 96 0.17 8.98 -1.86
N VAL A 97 -1.00 9.42 -1.39
CA VAL A 97 -1.25 10.82 -1.03
C VAL A 97 -0.50 11.18 0.25
N ASP A 98 -0.28 12.47 0.47
CA ASP A 98 0.40 12.96 1.67
C ASP A 98 -0.31 12.48 2.95
N ALA A 99 0.42 11.81 3.83
CA ALA A 99 -0.10 11.27 5.08
C ALA A 99 -0.68 12.34 6.04
N ARG A 100 -0.27 13.62 5.87
CA ARG A 100 -0.83 14.75 6.63
C ARG A 100 -2.30 15.04 6.31
N LEU A 101 -2.80 14.49 5.19
CA LEU A 101 -4.19 14.60 4.76
C LEU A 101 -5.10 13.49 5.34
N SER A 102 -4.56 12.58 6.12
CA SER A 102 -5.26 11.36 6.59
C SER A 102 -6.57 11.64 7.34
N PHE A 103 -6.77 12.84 7.88
CA PHE A 103 -7.96 13.26 8.62
C PHE A 103 -8.77 14.35 7.91
N ASP A 104 -8.51 14.57 6.60
CA ASP A 104 -9.23 15.54 5.77
C ASP A 104 -9.69 14.86 4.47
N THR A 105 -10.97 14.48 4.44
CA THR A 105 -11.60 13.81 3.29
C THR A 105 -11.51 14.67 2.02
N HIS A 106 -11.80 15.99 2.12
CA HIS A 106 -11.83 16.85 0.95
C HIS A 106 -10.45 17.11 0.37
N ALA A 107 -9.46 17.38 1.23
CA ALA A 107 -8.08 17.56 0.81
C ALA A 107 -7.48 16.27 0.22
N THR A 108 -7.84 15.10 0.77
CA THR A 108 -7.44 13.79 0.22
C THR A 108 -8.00 13.58 -1.18
N ILE A 109 -9.30 13.85 -1.41
CA ILE A 109 -9.92 13.76 -2.73
C ILE A 109 -9.22 14.70 -3.72
N ALA A 110 -9.05 15.97 -3.36
CA ALA A 110 -8.41 16.95 -4.21
C ALA A 110 -6.97 16.56 -4.58
N LYS A 111 -6.20 16.03 -3.63
CA LYS A 111 -4.84 15.53 -3.87
C LYS A 111 -4.86 14.32 -4.82
N ALA A 112 -5.75 13.37 -4.61
CA ALA A 112 -5.90 12.18 -5.46
C ALA A 112 -6.24 12.55 -6.91
N GLU A 113 -7.23 13.42 -7.11
CA GLU A 113 -7.61 13.90 -8.45
C GLU A 113 -6.47 14.66 -9.14
N ARG A 114 -5.72 15.47 -8.40
CA ARG A 114 -4.53 16.14 -8.91
C ARG A 114 -3.47 15.15 -9.40
N LEU A 115 -3.14 14.13 -8.59
CA LEU A 115 -2.15 13.11 -8.97
C LEU A 115 -2.59 12.35 -10.22
N ILE A 116 -3.86 11.94 -10.30
CA ILE A 116 -4.42 11.26 -11.48
C ILE A 116 -4.32 12.17 -12.71
N GLY A 117 -4.71 13.44 -12.61
CA GLY A 117 -4.57 14.40 -13.72
C GLY A 117 -3.13 14.56 -14.19
N MET A 118 -2.15 14.54 -13.27
CA MET A 118 -0.74 14.57 -13.63
C MET A 118 -0.27 13.29 -14.33
N TYR A 119 -0.75 12.11 -13.91
CA TYR A 119 -0.49 10.85 -14.60
C TYR A 119 -1.08 10.84 -16.02
N GLU A 120 -2.32 11.25 -16.18
CA GLU A 120 -2.98 11.33 -17.49
C GLU A 120 -2.25 12.31 -18.44
N ALA A 121 -1.83 13.47 -17.92
CA ALA A 121 -1.01 14.42 -18.67
C ALA A 121 0.37 13.85 -19.05
N ALA A 122 0.90 12.91 -18.26
CA ALA A 122 2.14 12.19 -18.55
C ALA A 122 1.94 10.93 -19.43
N GLY A 123 0.72 10.68 -19.93
CA GLY A 123 0.39 9.56 -20.82
C GLY A 123 0.10 8.23 -20.10
N VAL A 124 -0.09 8.24 -18.79
CA VAL A 124 -0.47 7.05 -18.01
C VAL A 124 -1.95 7.13 -17.66
N THR A 125 -2.74 6.17 -18.12
CA THR A 125 -4.19 6.17 -17.85
C THR A 125 -4.50 5.82 -16.39
N ARG A 126 -5.63 6.31 -15.88
CA ARG A 126 -6.04 6.12 -14.48
C ARG A 126 -6.21 4.66 -14.08
N GLU A 127 -6.53 3.78 -15.03
CA GLU A 127 -6.67 2.34 -14.81
C GLU A 127 -5.35 1.66 -14.44
N ARG A 128 -4.22 2.32 -14.72
CA ARG A 128 -2.88 1.85 -14.37
C ARG A 128 -2.42 2.33 -12.99
N ILE A 129 -3.22 3.16 -12.31
CA ILE A 129 -2.85 3.79 -11.04
C ILE A 129 -3.85 3.42 -9.96
N LEU A 130 -3.32 3.11 -8.77
CA LEU A 130 -4.09 3.08 -7.53
C LEU A 130 -3.65 4.25 -6.65
N ILE A 131 -4.59 5.08 -6.26
CA ILE A 131 -4.31 6.10 -5.25
C ILE A 131 -4.28 5.45 -3.88
N LYS A 132 -3.13 5.53 -3.20
CA LYS A 132 -2.92 4.90 -1.91
C LYS A 132 -3.24 5.90 -0.80
N ILE A 133 -4.11 5.50 0.14
CA ILE A 133 -4.71 6.36 1.17
C ILE A 133 -4.69 5.63 2.50
N ALA A 134 -4.33 6.31 3.61
CA ALA A 134 -4.42 5.73 4.95
C ALA A 134 -5.87 5.39 5.31
N SER A 135 -6.08 4.21 5.93
CA SER A 135 -7.41 3.68 6.29
C SER A 135 -7.98 4.32 7.57
N THR A 136 -7.97 5.65 7.63
CA THR A 136 -8.79 6.42 8.58
C THR A 136 -10.24 6.45 8.11
N TRP A 137 -11.18 6.83 8.97
CA TRP A 137 -12.57 7.04 8.54
C TRP A 137 -12.64 8.03 7.38
N GLU A 138 -11.95 9.15 7.52
CA GLU A 138 -11.87 10.22 6.51
C GLU A 138 -11.26 9.73 5.20
N GLY A 139 -10.18 8.93 5.28
CA GLY A 139 -9.52 8.32 4.11
C GLY A 139 -10.42 7.32 3.39
N ILE A 140 -11.18 6.50 4.13
CA ILE A 140 -12.15 5.56 3.57
C ILE A 140 -13.31 6.28 2.88
N ARG A 141 -13.82 7.37 3.44
CA ARG A 141 -14.86 8.20 2.80
C ARG A 141 -14.34 8.92 1.55
N ALA A 142 -13.07 9.34 1.56
CA ALA A 142 -12.42 9.87 0.37
C ALA A 142 -12.33 8.80 -0.74
N ALA A 143 -11.87 7.61 -0.40
CA ALA A 143 -11.78 6.49 -1.33
C ALA A 143 -13.14 6.09 -1.92
N GLU A 144 -14.20 6.02 -1.12
CA GLU A 144 -15.57 5.78 -1.60
C GLU A 144 -15.99 6.78 -2.69
N THR A 145 -15.66 8.05 -2.49
CA THR A 145 -15.95 9.11 -3.46
C THR A 145 -15.13 8.94 -4.73
N LEU A 146 -13.83 8.64 -4.59
CA LEU A 146 -12.91 8.45 -5.71
C LEU A 146 -13.29 7.23 -6.57
N GLU A 147 -13.62 6.10 -5.94
CA GLU A 147 -14.06 4.88 -6.63
C GLU A 147 -15.32 5.14 -7.48
N ARG A 148 -16.30 5.89 -6.97
CA ARG A 148 -17.49 6.31 -7.73
C ARG A 148 -17.14 7.23 -8.91
N ARG A 149 -15.99 7.89 -8.89
CA ARG A 149 -15.46 8.73 -9.98
C ARG A 149 -14.52 7.97 -10.94
N GLY A 150 -14.39 6.65 -10.76
CA GLY A 150 -13.53 5.79 -11.57
C GLY A 150 -12.04 5.92 -11.24
N ILE A 151 -11.69 6.43 -10.06
CA ILE A 151 -10.32 6.45 -9.54
C ILE A 151 -10.20 5.36 -8.50
N GLN A 152 -9.49 4.28 -8.84
CA GLN A 152 -9.30 3.13 -7.97
C GLN A 152 -8.30 3.42 -6.85
N CYS A 153 -8.58 2.89 -5.66
CA CYS A 153 -7.82 3.16 -4.44
C CYS A 153 -7.18 1.90 -3.85
N ASN A 154 -6.06 2.12 -3.14
CA ASN A 154 -5.38 1.16 -2.28
C ASN A 154 -5.39 1.70 -0.85
N LEU A 155 -6.21 1.13 0.02
CA LEU A 155 -6.31 1.57 1.42
C LEU A 155 -5.24 0.90 2.26
N THR A 156 -4.31 1.71 2.76
CA THR A 156 -3.10 1.29 3.49
C THR A 156 -3.17 1.65 4.97
N LEU A 157 -2.13 1.29 5.74
CA LEU A 157 -2.10 1.42 7.19
C LEU A 157 -3.35 0.78 7.82
N LEU A 158 -3.67 -0.42 7.34
CA LEU A 158 -4.81 -1.20 7.77
C LEU A 158 -4.34 -2.25 8.77
N PHE A 159 -4.87 -2.18 9.99
CA PHE A 159 -4.48 -2.98 11.14
C PHE A 159 -5.68 -3.62 11.85
N SER A 160 -6.86 -2.95 11.89
CA SER A 160 -8.06 -3.49 12.52
C SER A 160 -9.01 -4.14 11.54
N PHE A 161 -9.89 -4.98 12.07
CA PHE A 161 -10.95 -5.60 11.29
C PHE A 161 -12.02 -4.59 10.87
N GLU A 162 -12.31 -3.60 11.70
CA GLU A 162 -13.25 -2.51 11.42
C GLU A 162 -12.81 -1.66 10.21
N GLN A 163 -11.50 -1.43 10.07
CA GLN A 163 -10.96 -0.79 8.86
C GLN A 163 -11.26 -1.62 7.61
N ALA A 164 -11.07 -2.94 7.68
CA ALA A 164 -11.35 -3.84 6.56
C ALA A 164 -12.85 -3.86 6.19
N VAL A 165 -13.73 -3.95 7.19
CA VAL A 165 -15.19 -3.90 6.99
C VAL A 165 -15.59 -2.59 6.32
N ALA A 166 -15.16 -1.45 6.86
CA ALA A 166 -15.52 -0.14 6.31
C ALA A 166 -14.98 0.07 4.89
N CYS A 167 -13.80 -0.45 4.56
CA CYS A 167 -13.24 -0.42 3.21
C CYS A 167 -14.09 -1.25 2.21
N ALA A 168 -14.50 -2.46 2.60
CA ALA A 168 -15.35 -3.31 1.76
C ALA A 168 -16.70 -2.67 1.48
N GLU A 169 -17.36 -2.12 2.50
CA GLU A 169 -18.63 -1.41 2.38
C GLU A 169 -18.51 -0.13 1.53
N ALA A 170 -17.37 0.53 1.55
CA ALA A 170 -17.07 1.68 0.70
C ALA A 170 -16.80 1.28 -0.78
N GLY A 171 -16.71 -0.02 -1.09
CA GLY A 171 -16.47 -0.53 -2.43
C GLY A 171 -15.09 -0.21 -2.96
N VAL A 172 -14.08 -0.08 -2.09
CA VAL A 172 -12.70 0.20 -2.53
C VAL A 172 -12.13 -0.99 -3.30
N TYR A 173 -11.32 -0.69 -4.30
CA TYR A 173 -10.73 -1.70 -5.17
C TYR A 173 -9.77 -2.64 -4.41
N LEU A 174 -8.91 -2.10 -3.54
CA LEU A 174 -7.86 -2.88 -2.90
C LEU A 174 -7.55 -2.36 -1.49
N ILE A 175 -7.27 -3.28 -0.57
CA ILE A 175 -6.73 -2.99 0.75
C ILE A 175 -5.35 -3.61 0.94
N SER A 176 -4.50 -2.93 1.72
CA SER A 176 -3.15 -3.39 2.10
C SER A 176 -3.03 -3.58 3.62
N PRO A 177 -3.57 -4.68 4.20
CA PRO A 177 -3.38 -4.98 5.61
C PRO A 177 -1.91 -5.32 5.90
N PHE A 178 -1.39 -4.82 7.01
CA PHE A 178 0.02 -4.95 7.38
C PHE A 178 0.25 -6.16 8.28
N VAL A 179 1.09 -7.09 7.83
CA VAL A 179 1.40 -8.33 8.57
C VAL A 179 2.50 -8.10 9.61
N GLY A 180 3.68 -7.71 9.17
CA GLY A 180 4.84 -7.62 10.06
C GLY A 180 4.74 -6.52 11.11
N ARG A 181 4.10 -5.39 10.82
CA ARG A 181 3.92 -4.34 11.83
C ARG A 181 2.95 -4.75 12.95
N ILE A 182 1.98 -5.60 12.66
CA ILE A 182 1.13 -6.22 13.68
C ILE A 182 1.99 -7.12 14.57
N MET A 183 2.76 -8.04 13.97
CA MET A 183 3.66 -8.91 14.71
C MET A 183 4.63 -8.10 15.59
N ASP A 184 5.26 -7.05 15.04
CA ASP A 184 6.17 -6.19 15.79
C ASP A 184 5.54 -5.63 17.08
N TRP A 185 4.27 -5.20 16.99
CA TRP A 185 3.55 -4.70 18.18
C TRP A 185 3.37 -5.79 19.24
N TYR A 186 2.92 -6.99 18.85
CA TYR A 186 2.73 -8.10 19.78
C TYR A 186 4.06 -8.57 20.40
N VAL A 187 5.14 -8.63 19.63
CA VAL A 187 6.49 -8.94 20.13
C VAL A 187 6.95 -7.91 21.18
N ALA A 188 6.64 -6.62 20.95
CA ALA A 188 7.02 -5.57 21.88
C ALA A 188 6.16 -5.57 23.17
N ASN A 189 4.87 -5.86 23.07
CA ASN A 189 3.89 -5.64 24.13
C ASN A 189 3.42 -6.91 24.85
N THR A 190 3.90 -8.10 24.44
CA THR A 190 3.56 -9.38 25.08
C THR A 190 4.80 -10.16 25.51
N SER A 191 4.61 -11.24 26.23
CA SER A 191 5.70 -12.16 26.60
C SER A 191 6.20 -13.00 25.42
N THR A 192 5.38 -13.20 24.38
CA THR A 192 5.73 -13.99 23.18
C THR A 192 6.65 -13.20 22.27
N LYS A 193 7.84 -13.75 22.01
CA LYS A 193 8.88 -13.08 21.21
C LYS A 193 9.06 -13.66 19.81
N THR A 194 8.52 -14.83 19.56
CA THR A 194 8.54 -15.52 18.26
C THR A 194 7.20 -16.20 18.02
N TYR A 195 6.78 -16.25 16.76
CA TYR A 195 5.54 -16.89 16.34
C TYR A 195 5.84 -17.90 15.23
N ALA A 196 5.20 -19.08 15.30
CA ALA A 196 5.09 -19.93 14.12
C ALA A 196 4.26 -19.18 13.04
N PRO A 197 4.50 -19.42 11.74
CA PRO A 197 3.84 -18.66 10.69
C PRO A 197 2.30 -18.61 10.80
N GLU A 198 1.67 -19.73 11.16
CA GLU A 198 0.20 -19.84 11.31
C GLU A 198 -0.32 -19.17 12.58
N GLU A 199 0.56 -18.99 13.58
CA GLU A 199 0.23 -18.35 14.84
C GLU A 199 0.56 -16.85 14.87
N ASP A 200 1.25 -16.35 13.84
CA ASP A 200 1.59 -14.93 13.68
C ASP A 200 0.32 -14.06 13.67
N PRO A 201 0.21 -13.08 14.59
CA PRO A 201 -1.00 -12.27 14.69
C PRO A 201 -1.30 -11.45 13.43
N GLY A 202 -0.28 -11.05 12.69
CA GLY A 202 -0.46 -10.36 11.40
C GLY A 202 -0.98 -11.31 10.32
N VAL A 203 -0.48 -12.55 10.27
CA VAL A 203 -1.01 -13.58 9.37
C VAL A 203 -2.46 -13.89 9.69
N LYS A 204 -2.79 -14.09 10.98
CA LYS A 204 -4.18 -14.33 11.43
C LYS A 204 -5.12 -13.19 11.04
N SER A 205 -4.65 -11.94 11.17
CA SER A 205 -5.43 -10.76 10.78
C SER A 205 -5.77 -10.78 9.29
N VAL A 206 -4.78 -10.95 8.42
CA VAL A 206 -5.00 -10.96 6.96
C VAL A 206 -5.85 -12.14 6.54
N ARG A 207 -5.63 -13.33 7.10
CA ARG A 207 -6.44 -14.53 6.85
C ARG A 207 -7.91 -14.29 7.20
N ARG A 208 -8.19 -13.74 8.40
CA ARG A 208 -9.55 -13.37 8.83
C ARG A 208 -10.24 -12.42 7.85
N ILE A 209 -9.52 -11.38 7.38
CA ILE A 209 -10.05 -10.41 6.42
C ILE A 209 -10.34 -11.09 5.07
N TYR A 210 -9.40 -11.90 4.57
CA TYR A 210 -9.56 -12.65 3.32
C TYR A 210 -10.79 -13.54 3.36
N ASP A 211 -10.91 -14.39 4.38
CA ASP A 211 -12.02 -15.32 4.54
C ASP A 211 -13.35 -14.56 4.62
N TRP A 212 -13.42 -13.50 5.42
CA TRP A 212 -14.62 -12.70 5.56
C TRP A 212 -15.03 -12.02 4.24
N TYR A 213 -14.09 -11.46 3.49
CA TYR A 213 -14.39 -10.86 2.19
C TYR A 213 -14.97 -11.88 1.20
N LYS A 214 -14.36 -13.06 1.14
CA LYS A 214 -14.85 -14.13 0.26
C LYS A 214 -16.22 -14.65 0.70
N GLN A 215 -16.41 -14.88 2.00
CA GLN A 215 -17.69 -15.36 2.54
C GLN A 215 -18.84 -14.37 2.29
N HIS A 216 -18.60 -13.07 2.41
CA HIS A 216 -19.63 -12.05 2.19
C HIS A 216 -19.70 -11.50 0.76
N GLY A 217 -18.93 -12.07 -0.17
CA GLY A 217 -18.97 -11.73 -1.60
C GLY A 217 -18.54 -10.28 -1.86
N PHE A 218 -17.49 -9.80 -1.19
CA PHE A 218 -16.85 -8.53 -1.51
C PHE A 218 -15.79 -8.70 -2.60
N ASP A 219 -15.79 -7.81 -3.59
CA ASP A 219 -14.83 -7.83 -4.70
C ASP A 219 -13.51 -7.12 -4.36
N THR A 220 -13.43 -6.47 -3.20
CA THR A 220 -12.22 -5.77 -2.74
C THR A 220 -11.06 -6.75 -2.64
N VAL A 221 -9.98 -6.43 -3.32
CA VAL A 221 -8.74 -7.22 -3.36
C VAL A 221 -8.00 -7.12 -2.03
N VAL A 222 -7.63 -8.24 -1.45
CA VAL A 222 -6.80 -8.30 -0.23
C VAL A 222 -5.34 -8.46 -0.64
N MET A 223 -4.51 -7.49 -0.28
CA MET A 223 -3.08 -7.50 -0.54
C MET A 223 -2.28 -7.47 0.78
N GLY A 224 -1.80 -8.61 1.25
CA GLY A 224 -0.91 -8.65 2.41
C GLY A 224 0.35 -7.81 2.16
N ALA A 225 0.77 -7.05 3.17
CA ALA A 225 1.87 -6.09 3.07
C ALA A 225 2.79 -6.07 4.30
N SER A 226 3.97 -5.47 4.15
CA SER A 226 4.90 -5.21 5.26
C SER A 226 5.40 -6.49 5.94
N PHE A 227 5.91 -7.44 5.17
CA PHE A 227 6.44 -8.71 5.69
C PHE A 227 7.79 -8.57 6.40
N ARG A 228 8.07 -9.47 7.35
CA ARG A 228 9.34 -9.57 8.08
C ARG A 228 10.13 -10.83 7.74
N ASN A 229 9.46 -11.89 7.33
CA ASN A 229 10.09 -13.18 7.04
C ASN A 229 9.30 -13.97 6.00
N LEU A 230 9.92 -15.04 5.47
CA LEU A 230 9.29 -15.91 4.49
C LEU A 230 8.06 -16.65 5.04
N GLY A 231 8.06 -17.03 6.31
CA GLY A 231 6.95 -17.75 6.93
C GLY A 231 5.63 -16.99 6.83
N GLN A 232 5.65 -15.67 6.98
CA GLN A 232 4.45 -14.83 6.81
C GLN A 232 3.92 -14.88 5.38
N ILE A 233 4.81 -14.88 4.37
CA ILE A 233 4.43 -14.97 2.96
C ILE A 233 3.89 -16.37 2.65
N GLN A 234 4.58 -17.40 3.12
CA GLN A 234 4.19 -18.81 2.92
C GLN A 234 2.81 -19.11 3.52
N ALA A 235 2.55 -18.63 4.74
CA ALA A 235 1.27 -18.81 5.42
C ALA A 235 0.11 -18.01 4.80
N LEU A 236 0.40 -17.05 3.91
CA LEU A 236 -0.58 -16.28 3.14
C LEU A 236 -0.58 -16.61 1.64
N ALA A 237 0.13 -17.64 1.24
CA ALA A 237 0.16 -18.10 -0.15
C ALA A 237 -1.26 -18.48 -0.61
N GLY A 238 -1.74 -17.84 -1.68
CA GLY A 238 -3.13 -17.93 -2.15
C GLY A 238 -3.98 -16.70 -1.81
N CYS A 239 -3.46 -15.74 -1.03
CA CYS A 239 -4.04 -14.41 -0.92
C CYS A 239 -4.12 -13.76 -2.31
N ASP A 240 -5.09 -12.88 -2.55
CA ASP A 240 -5.29 -12.26 -3.86
C ASP A 240 -4.00 -11.61 -4.37
N ARG A 241 -3.31 -10.85 -3.49
CA ARG A 241 -2.01 -10.24 -3.77
C ARG A 241 -1.14 -10.24 -2.53
N LEU A 242 0.18 -10.22 -2.73
CA LEU A 242 1.18 -9.97 -1.69
C LEU A 242 2.18 -8.95 -2.23
N THR A 243 2.37 -7.82 -1.53
CA THR A 243 3.40 -6.86 -1.87
C THR A 243 4.64 -7.13 -1.04
N ILE A 244 5.71 -7.50 -1.73
CA ILE A 244 6.89 -8.14 -1.15
C ILE A 244 8.12 -7.29 -1.47
N SER A 245 8.97 -7.07 -0.46
CA SER A 245 10.25 -6.35 -0.63
C SER A 245 11.25 -7.16 -1.46
N PRO A 246 12.19 -6.50 -2.16
CA PRO A 246 13.21 -7.18 -2.95
C PRO A 246 13.99 -8.24 -2.18
N ASP A 247 14.37 -7.98 -0.94
CA ASP A 247 15.11 -8.93 -0.08
C ASP A 247 14.34 -10.23 0.17
N LEU A 248 13.00 -10.13 0.30
CA LEU A 248 12.16 -11.32 0.50
C LEU A 248 11.83 -12.00 -0.83
N LEU A 249 11.75 -11.26 -1.95
CA LEU A 249 11.64 -11.84 -3.28
C LEU A 249 12.90 -12.67 -3.61
N GLU A 250 14.10 -12.17 -3.28
CA GLU A 250 15.36 -12.90 -3.45
C GLU A 250 15.36 -14.20 -2.63
N LYS A 251 14.92 -14.16 -1.38
CA LYS A 251 14.82 -15.35 -0.53
C LYS A 251 13.82 -16.37 -1.07
N LEU A 252 12.67 -15.94 -1.60
CA LEU A 252 11.73 -16.83 -2.27
C LEU A 252 12.32 -17.46 -3.54
N GLU A 253 13.08 -16.70 -4.31
CA GLU A 253 13.78 -17.20 -5.51
C GLU A 253 14.87 -18.23 -5.16
N ALA A 254 15.53 -18.05 -4.00
CA ALA A 254 16.56 -18.97 -3.51
C ALA A 254 16.02 -20.24 -2.83
N THR A 255 14.70 -20.32 -2.57
CA THR A 255 14.06 -21.42 -1.85
C THR A 255 13.35 -22.35 -2.83
N SER A 256 13.61 -23.66 -2.78
CA SER A 256 13.10 -24.66 -3.73
C SER A 256 12.12 -25.68 -3.11
N GLU A 257 11.91 -25.63 -1.79
CA GLU A 257 10.96 -26.49 -1.10
C GLU A 257 9.54 -26.24 -1.61
N PRO A 258 8.64 -27.25 -1.55
CA PRO A 258 7.25 -27.07 -1.93
C PRO A 258 6.57 -25.95 -1.17
N LEU A 259 5.82 -25.10 -1.86
CA LEU A 259 5.00 -24.05 -1.29
C LEU A 259 3.52 -24.39 -1.48
N PRO A 260 2.86 -25.00 -0.49
CA PRO A 260 1.44 -25.31 -0.59
C PRO A 260 0.60 -24.02 -0.57
N ARG A 261 -0.54 -24.06 -1.28
CA ARG A 261 -1.52 -22.98 -1.20
C ARG A 261 -2.16 -22.98 0.20
N ALA A 262 -2.03 -21.86 0.93
CA ALA A 262 -2.53 -21.70 2.29
C ALA A 262 -3.92 -21.04 2.36
N LEU A 263 -4.28 -20.20 1.38
CA LEU A 263 -5.57 -19.53 1.27
C LEU A 263 -6.29 -19.89 -0.02
N GLN A 264 -7.57 -20.18 0.09
CA GLN A 264 -8.42 -20.45 -1.06
C GLN A 264 -9.87 -20.09 -0.72
N ASP A 265 -10.55 -19.40 -1.64
CA ASP A 265 -12.00 -19.21 -1.56
C ASP A 265 -12.68 -20.60 -1.71
N ASP A 266 -13.39 -21.03 -0.68
CA ASP A 266 -14.10 -22.32 -0.66
C ASP A 266 -15.49 -22.25 -1.31
N GLY A 267 -15.86 -21.09 -1.82
CA GLY A 267 -17.15 -20.85 -2.50
C GLY A 267 -18.33 -20.68 -1.56
N LYS A 268 -18.16 -20.83 -0.24
CA LYS A 268 -19.24 -20.56 0.72
C LYS A 268 -19.58 -19.08 0.73
N ARG A 269 -20.86 -18.80 0.90
CA ARG A 269 -21.38 -17.44 0.95
C ARG A 269 -22.34 -17.26 2.11
N GLU A 270 -22.18 -16.11 2.77
CA GLU A 270 -23.02 -15.67 3.88
C GLU A 270 -23.66 -14.32 3.53
N ALA A 271 -24.77 -13.99 4.19
CA ALA A 271 -25.38 -12.68 4.04
C ALA A 271 -24.45 -11.58 4.54
N ARG A 272 -24.43 -10.44 3.87
CA ARG A 272 -23.69 -9.27 4.35
C ARG A 272 -24.24 -8.79 5.67
N VAL A 273 -23.34 -8.45 6.58
CA VAL A 273 -23.70 -7.79 7.85
C VAL A 273 -23.98 -6.30 7.60
N PRO A 274 -24.75 -5.63 8.49
CA PRO A 274 -24.94 -4.19 8.39
C PRO A 274 -23.60 -3.42 8.36
N ALA A 275 -23.53 -2.39 7.50
CA ALA A 275 -22.36 -1.53 7.41
C ALA A 275 -22.11 -0.80 8.74
N LEU A 276 -20.83 -0.56 9.04
CA LEU A 276 -20.45 0.27 10.19
C LEU A 276 -20.74 1.74 9.91
N ASP A 277 -21.40 2.39 10.85
CA ASP A 277 -21.42 3.85 10.90
C ASP A 277 -20.09 4.40 11.47
N GLU A 278 -19.95 5.72 11.45
CA GLU A 278 -18.73 6.38 11.95
C GLU A 278 -18.47 6.08 13.42
N ALA A 279 -19.51 6.09 14.26
CA ALA A 279 -19.38 5.85 15.69
C ALA A 279 -18.93 4.41 15.97
N GLY A 280 -19.53 3.44 15.29
CA GLY A 280 -19.17 2.02 15.39
C GLY A 280 -17.75 1.75 14.88
N PHE A 281 -17.35 2.35 13.76
CA PHE A 281 -15.98 2.26 13.25
C PHE A 281 -14.96 2.81 14.26
N ARG A 282 -15.19 4.04 14.74
CA ARG A 282 -14.24 4.70 15.66
C ARG A 282 -14.15 3.96 16.99
N TRP A 283 -15.28 3.48 17.49
CA TRP A 283 -15.30 2.72 18.75
C TRP A 283 -14.55 1.40 18.62
N GLY A 284 -14.88 0.56 17.63
CA GLY A 284 -14.24 -0.74 17.45
C GLY A 284 -12.75 -0.61 17.15
N HIS A 285 -12.35 0.37 16.33
CA HIS A 285 -10.94 0.66 16.10
C HIS A 285 -10.22 1.12 17.38
N ASN A 286 -10.88 1.93 18.22
CA ASN A 286 -10.30 2.41 19.49
C ASN A 286 -10.11 1.28 20.51
N GLU A 287 -10.95 0.26 20.53
CA GLU A 287 -10.79 -0.89 21.42
C GLU A 287 -9.59 -1.77 21.05
N ASP A 288 -9.13 -1.73 19.81
CA ASP A 288 -7.91 -2.40 19.34
C ASP A 288 -6.68 -1.49 19.54
N ALA A 289 -6.01 -1.64 20.68
CA ALA A 289 -4.82 -0.85 21.03
C ALA A 289 -3.70 -1.00 19.98
N MET A 290 -3.48 -2.22 19.47
CA MET A 290 -2.47 -2.45 18.42
C MET A 290 -2.80 -1.65 17.17
N ALA A 291 -4.03 -1.70 16.68
CA ALA A 291 -4.44 -1.00 15.47
C ALA A 291 -4.38 0.51 15.62
N THR A 292 -4.87 1.05 16.74
CA THR A 292 -4.86 2.49 17.05
C THR A 292 -3.44 3.05 17.07
N GLU A 293 -2.55 2.37 17.80
CA GLU A 293 -1.14 2.79 17.93
C GLU A 293 -0.40 2.69 16.60
N LYS A 294 -0.59 1.59 15.84
CA LYS A 294 0.11 1.36 14.57
C LYS A 294 -0.38 2.27 13.45
N LEU A 295 -1.66 2.59 13.38
CA LEU A 295 -2.19 3.57 12.43
C LEU A 295 -1.59 4.95 12.70
N ALA A 296 -1.65 5.43 13.94
CA ALA A 296 -1.10 6.72 14.34
C ALA A 296 0.42 6.81 14.11
N ASP A 297 1.16 5.76 14.47
CA ASP A 297 2.61 5.67 14.24
C ASP A 297 2.95 5.68 12.74
N GLY A 298 2.20 4.93 11.94
CA GLY A 298 2.37 4.87 10.49
C GLY A 298 2.18 6.21 9.80
N ILE A 299 1.11 6.93 10.15
CA ILE A 299 0.83 8.29 9.63
C ILE A 299 1.98 9.24 10.00
N ARG A 300 2.42 9.24 11.28
CA ARG A 300 3.54 10.09 11.72
C ARG A 300 4.84 9.78 10.99
N LYS A 301 5.17 8.50 10.78
CA LYS A 301 6.40 8.08 10.07
C LYS A 301 6.37 8.50 8.61
N PHE A 302 5.27 8.27 7.91
CA PHE A 302 5.14 8.69 6.51
C PHE A 302 5.20 10.21 6.37
N ALA A 303 4.57 10.96 7.28
CA ALA A 303 4.67 12.41 7.31
C ALA A 303 6.10 12.89 7.61
N ALA A 304 6.84 12.19 8.47
CA ALA A 304 8.25 12.51 8.75
C ALA A 304 9.14 12.27 7.52
N ASP A 305 8.94 11.16 6.82
CA ASP A 305 9.70 10.86 5.60
C ASP A 305 9.33 11.80 4.45
N GLN A 306 8.05 12.20 4.34
CA GLN A 306 7.62 13.25 3.42
C GLN A 306 8.35 14.58 3.69
N ARG A 307 8.50 15.00 4.96
CA ARG A 307 9.26 16.21 5.31
C ARG A 307 10.74 16.11 4.95
N LYS A 308 11.36 14.93 5.08
CA LYS A 308 12.76 14.71 4.64
C LYS A 308 12.88 14.86 3.13
N LEU A 309 11.93 14.29 2.37
CA LEU A 309 11.86 14.43 0.92
C LEU A 309 11.71 15.93 0.53
N GLU A 310 10.80 16.62 1.18
CA GLU A 310 10.59 18.07 0.98
C GLU A 310 11.86 18.88 1.31
N ALA A 311 12.57 18.56 2.39
CA ALA A 311 13.82 19.22 2.75
C ALA A 311 14.92 19.00 1.69
N MET A 312 15.03 17.80 1.14
CA MET A 312 15.95 17.49 0.03
C MET A 312 15.59 18.29 -1.23
N LEU A 313 14.32 18.38 -1.60
CA LEU A 313 13.85 19.15 -2.75
C LEU A 313 14.05 20.66 -2.53
N ALA A 314 13.79 21.17 -1.31
CA ALA A 314 13.99 22.56 -0.97
C ALA A 314 15.44 23.03 -1.12
N GLY A 315 16.41 22.14 -0.92
CA GLY A 315 17.83 22.42 -1.16
C GLY A 315 18.20 22.59 -2.65
N ARG A 316 17.31 22.19 -3.56
CA ARG A 316 17.50 22.29 -5.02
C ARG A 316 16.59 23.32 -5.70
N LEU A 317 15.51 23.78 -5.04
CA LEU A 317 14.64 24.88 -5.45
C LEU A 317 15.32 26.24 -5.22
#